data_20a2dc5608520153d53ec58204358998
#
_entry.id   20a2dc5608520153d53ec58204358998
#
_cell.length_a   1.000
_cell.length_b   1.000
_cell.length_c   1.000
_cell.angle_alpha   90.00
_cell.angle_beta   90.00
_cell.angle_gamma   90.00
#
_symmetry.space_group_name_H-M   'P 1'
#
loop_
_entity.id
_entity.type
_entity.pdbx_description
1 polymer ?
#
loop_
_entity_poly.entity_id
_entity_poly.type
_entity_poly.pdbx_seq_one_letter_code
_entity_poly.pdbx_strand_id
1 'polypeptide(L)'
;MNSILSIVMVIVMAFSSIGGVTAALKEPVSFDAKINVDADGILALAGTAATEETKQTITIVKDIVGALTLKGVADKDNAELDVLAGDDVMLSIGVKNAEDGGLIAASSLLGSQVISVSAETVQALQQQMQASMTEASAGMGGLENLDKEQIAKDFAEIVEKAMKAFEEKKGETETGDFTVDDLKFTAKTPVNMTYTEFMELVLNSAKELLAKESLQPVVQAASKDKDLIAEIDKEIEKLNSMPEEEKPEVQFALYSNENEGGYFVCDLTKAAKEETEKPETMHVGIGGEDPVRIRFSFEQNQETMSIAADVTKDNAADLKAHVNAKDGSVADIAVTCDAAGSLDMAFDINSKDAVAKILAKTEPVEGERTKYSLDVFMNNAEQPLVNITGSVGKGGEAVSVYEGEDITVLPFEALMNDTDGTASGKLQITLTAGILKAITVLTKNLPEETGTWLNKQIMQQMMPKTTTITKTQTETVTAE
;
A
#
# COMPACT_ATOMS: atom_id res chain seq x y z
N MET A 1 28.38 -6.24 20.26
CA MET A 1 28.65 -6.82 18.92
C MET A 1 27.37 -7.06 18.14
N ASN A 2 26.37 -7.83 18.67
CA ASN A 2 25.12 -8.14 17.94
C ASN A 2 24.32 -6.90 17.49
N SER A 3 24.26 -5.82 18.27
CA SER A 3 23.47 -4.63 17.92
C SER A 3 24.02 -3.85 16.72
N ILE A 4 25.34 -3.77 16.57
CA ILE A 4 25.98 -3.04 15.47
C ILE A 4 25.84 -3.84 14.19
N LEU A 5 26.09 -5.15 14.27
CA LEU A 5 25.90 -6.06 13.15
C LEU A 5 24.43 -6.04 12.66
N SER A 6 23.46 -5.98 13.59
CA SER A 6 22.04 -5.84 13.27
C SER A 6 21.75 -4.52 12.55
N ILE A 7 22.34 -3.40 13.00
CA ILE A 7 22.16 -2.09 12.32
C ILE A 7 22.76 -2.14 10.92
N VAL A 8 23.97 -2.69 10.77
CA VAL A 8 24.62 -2.83 9.46
C VAL A 8 23.82 -3.76 8.56
N MET A 9 23.30 -4.90 9.07
CA MET A 9 22.42 -5.79 8.30
C MET A 9 21.11 -5.10 7.88
N VAL A 10 20.46 -4.35 8.76
CA VAL A 10 19.25 -3.59 8.43
C VAL A 10 19.55 -2.54 7.35
N ILE A 11 20.66 -1.83 7.46
CA ILE A 11 21.13 -0.89 6.45
C ILE A 11 21.36 -1.63 5.12
N VAL A 12 22.14 -2.71 5.09
CA VAL A 12 22.41 -3.48 3.88
C VAL A 12 21.14 -4.09 3.27
N MET A 13 20.22 -4.62 4.10
CA MET A 13 18.94 -5.16 3.59
C MET A 13 18.03 -4.08 3.03
N ALA A 14 17.90 -2.94 3.72
CA ALA A 14 17.15 -1.80 3.20
C ALA A 14 17.70 -1.34 1.85
N PHE A 15 19.00 -1.35 1.70
CA PHE A 15 19.69 -0.94 0.48
C PHE A 15 19.62 -1.95 -0.65
N SER A 16 19.67 -3.25 -0.34
CA SER A 16 19.45 -4.28 -1.37
C SER A 16 18.02 -4.19 -1.93
N SER A 17 17.05 -3.78 -1.09
CA SER A 17 15.68 -3.49 -1.52
C SER A 17 15.61 -2.26 -2.44
N ILE A 18 16.31 -1.18 -2.06
CA ILE A 18 16.38 0.05 -2.85
C ILE A 18 17.11 -0.23 -4.17
N GLY A 19 18.24 -0.97 -4.15
CA GLY A 19 18.96 -1.36 -5.35
C GLY A 19 18.13 -2.18 -6.34
N GLY A 20 17.23 -3.05 -5.86
CA GLY A 20 16.27 -3.77 -6.70
C GLY A 20 15.22 -2.84 -7.35
N VAL A 21 14.78 -1.81 -6.64
CA VAL A 21 13.84 -0.80 -7.17
C VAL A 21 14.54 0.13 -8.15
N THR A 22 15.77 0.58 -7.84
CA THR A 22 16.52 1.51 -8.70
C THR A 22 16.89 0.89 -10.05
N ALA A 23 17.18 -0.42 -10.09
CA ALA A 23 17.46 -1.13 -11.35
C ALA A 23 16.28 -1.10 -12.34
N ALA A 24 15.05 -0.88 -11.86
CA ALA A 24 13.84 -0.75 -12.68
C ALA A 24 13.60 0.69 -13.16
N LEU A 25 14.30 1.69 -12.62
CA LEU A 25 14.12 3.09 -12.98
C LEU A 25 14.78 3.39 -14.31
N LYS A 26 14.00 3.92 -15.25
CA LYS A 26 14.51 4.37 -16.58
C LYS A 26 15.15 5.76 -16.51
N GLU A 27 14.73 6.57 -15.58
CA GLU A 27 15.16 7.96 -15.39
C GLU A 27 15.36 8.23 -13.89
N PRO A 28 16.25 9.17 -13.49
CA PRO A 28 16.41 9.54 -12.10
C PRO A 28 15.09 10.05 -11.50
N VAL A 29 14.84 9.68 -10.26
CA VAL A 29 13.66 10.10 -9.49
C VAL A 29 14.12 10.73 -8.18
N SER A 30 13.53 11.85 -7.83
CA SER A 30 13.73 12.51 -6.54
C SER A 30 12.41 12.60 -5.76
N PHE A 31 12.50 12.52 -4.44
CA PHE A 31 11.37 12.71 -3.57
C PHE A 31 11.74 13.51 -2.32
N ASP A 32 10.75 14.15 -1.74
CA ASP A 32 10.81 14.72 -0.41
C ASP A 32 9.56 14.33 0.37
N ALA A 33 9.69 14.19 1.69
CA ALA A 33 8.60 13.88 2.59
C ALA A 33 8.77 14.56 3.94
N LYS A 34 7.67 15.11 4.46
CA LYS A 34 7.58 15.67 5.80
C LYS A 34 6.42 15.05 6.55
N ILE A 35 6.64 14.69 7.80
CA ILE A 35 5.64 14.11 8.68
C ILE A 35 5.32 15.11 9.78
N ASN A 36 4.03 15.37 9.99
CA ASN A 36 3.53 16.18 11.09
C ASN A 36 2.62 15.31 11.96
N VAL A 37 2.69 15.50 13.27
CA VAL A 37 1.89 14.77 14.25
C VAL A 37 1.14 15.75 15.13
N ASP A 38 -0.18 15.57 15.26
CA ASP A 38 -0.99 16.34 16.20
C ASP A 38 -0.96 15.69 17.59
N ALA A 39 -0.06 16.21 18.45
CA ALA A 39 0.09 15.72 19.81
C ALA A 39 -1.17 15.94 20.67
N ASP A 40 -1.86 17.06 20.47
CA ASP A 40 -3.05 17.40 21.25
C ASP A 40 -4.21 16.47 20.89
N GLY A 41 -4.37 16.16 19.59
CA GLY A 41 -5.33 15.16 19.11
C GLY A 41 -5.04 13.77 19.65
N ILE A 42 -3.77 13.32 19.63
CA ILE A 42 -3.39 12.02 20.22
C ILE A 42 -3.66 11.97 21.71
N LEU A 43 -3.35 13.06 22.44
CA LEU A 43 -3.63 13.15 23.87
C LEU A 43 -5.14 13.13 24.17
N ALA A 44 -5.93 13.77 23.33
CA ALA A 44 -7.40 13.73 23.45
C ALA A 44 -7.95 12.31 23.29
N LEU A 45 -7.35 11.50 22.39
CA LEU A 45 -7.69 10.08 22.22
C LEU A 45 -7.32 9.24 23.46
N ALA A 46 -6.17 9.52 24.07
CA ALA A 46 -5.76 8.84 25.30
C ALA A 46 -6.65 9.20 26.52
N GLY A 47 -7.41 10.27 26.41
CA GLY A 47 -8.38 10.70 27.42
C GLY A 47 -7.76 11.00 28.78
N THR A 48 -8.54 10.79 29.83
CA THR A 48 -8.09 11.04 31.23
C THR A 48 -7.06 10.01 31.73
N ALA A 49 -6.77 8.97 30.96
CA ALA A 49 -5.76 7.96 31.30
C ALA A 49 -4.33 8.42 30.97
N ALA A 50 -4.15 9.52 30.23
CA ALA A 50 -2.84 10.04 29.89
C ALA A 50 -2.12 10.62 31.12
N THR A 51 -1.04 9.94 31.54
CA THR A 51 -0.16 10.45 32.61
C THR A 51 0.66 11.64 32.10
N GLU A 52 1.23 12.44 33.03
CA GLU A 52 2.15 13.54 32.64
C GLU A 52 3.36 13.01 31.85
N GLU A 53 3.86 11.83 32.15
CA GLU A 53 4.93 11.17 31.42
C GLU A 53 4.49 10.83 29.99
N THR A 54 3.27 10.32 29.78
CA THR A 54 2.70 10.06 28.46
C THR A 54 2.56 11.34 27.64
N LYS A 55 2.07 12.43 28.25
CA LYS A 55 1.95 13.73 27.59
C LYS A 55 3.31 14.24 27.13
N GLN A 56 4.29 14.21 28.02
CA GLN A 56 5.66 14.62 27.70
C GLN A 56 6.24 13.79 26.56
N THR A 57 6.06 12.46 26.59
CA THR A 57 6.55 11.56 25.53
C THR A 57 5.92 11.89 24.19
N ILE A 58 4.62 12.09 24.11
CA ILE A 58 3.91 12.43 22.88
C ILE A 58 4.38 13.79 22.33
N THR A 59 4.56 14.79 23.20
CA THR A 59 5.09 16.10 22.80
C THR A 59 6.51 15.98 22.21
N ILE A 60 7.37 15.19 22.85
CA ILE A 60 8.73 14.94 22.37
C ILE A 60 8.72 14.25 21.02
N VAL A 61 7.88 13.23 20.83
CA VAL A 61 7.73 12.53 19.54
C VAL A 61 7.26 13.49 18.45
N LYS A 62 6.25 14.33 18.72
CA LYS A 62 5.80 15.39 17.82
C LYS A 62 6.95 16.31 17.40
N ASP A 63 7.69 16.84 18.37
CA ASP A 63 8.77 17.78 18.11
C ASP A 63 9.89 17.16 17.27
N ILE A 64 10.27 15.91 17.58
CA ILE A 64 11.29 15.17 16.83
C ILE A 64 10.80 14.92 15.41
N VAL A 65 9.62 14.31 15.26
CA VAL A 65 9.09 13.96 13.94
C VAL A 65 8.83 15.21 13.09
N GLY A 66 8.26 16.26 13.69
CA GLY A 66 8.00 17.53 13.01
C GLY A 66 9.24 18.30 12.57
N ALA A 67 10.38 18.08 13.24
CA ALA A 67 11.66 18.67 12.84
C ALA A 67 12.30 17.95 11.66
N LEU A 68 11.88 16.71 11.35
CA LEU A 68 12.51 15.89 10.33
C LEU A 68 11.88 16.10 8.96
N THR A 69 12.72 16.10 7.93
CA THR A 69 12.35 16.04 6.52
C THR A 69 13.20 14.97 5.86
N LEU A 70 12.56 14.12 5.05
CA LEU A 70 13.26 13.12 4.24
C LEU A 70 13.42 13.68 2.83
N LYS A 71 14.59 13.52 2.24
CA LYS A 71 14.84 13.77 0.82
C LYS A 71 15.58 12.60 0.23
N GLY A 72 15.18 12.19 -0.95
CA GLY A 72 15.86 11.08 -1.61
C GLY A 72 15.98 11.31 -3.11
N VAL A 73 17.01 10.70 -3.68
CA VAL A 73 17.25 10.61 -5.11
C VAL A 73 17.63 9.18 -5.42
N ALA A 74 17.11 8.67 -6.51
CA ALA A 74 17.47 7.33 -6.99
C ALA A 74 17.57 7.34 -8.51
N ASP A 75 18.57 6.69 -9.03
CA ASP A 75 18.73 6.36 -10.44
C ASP A 75 19.10 4.87 -10.59
N LYS A 76 19.39 4.42 -11.79
CA LYS A 76 19.72 3.01 -12.06
C LYS A 76 20.97 2.49 -11.32
N ASP A 77 21.89 3.37 -10.97
CA ASP A 77 23.20 3.02 -10.42
C ASP A 77 23.38 3.45 -8.96
N ASN A 78 22.59 4.46 -8.53
CA ASN A 78 22.75 5.09 -7.21
C ASN A 78 21.40 5.35 -6.53
N ALA A 79 21.40 5.32 -5.21
CA ALA A 79 20.30 5.84 -4.40
C ALA A 79 20.87 6.57 -3.18
N GLU A 80 20.25 7.68 -2.82
CA GLU A 80 20.62 8.47 -1.65
C GLU A 80 19.39 8.91 -0.90
N LEU A 81 19.45 8.86 0.42
CA LEU A 81 18.43 9.32 1.34
C LEU A 81 19.08 10.24 2.38
N ASP A 82 18.60 11.47 2.43
CA ASP A 82 18.94 12.44 3.46
C ASP A 82 17.79 12.56 4.45
N VAL A 83 18.13 12.53 5.71
CA VAL A 83 17.26 12.95 6.82
C VAL A 83 17.75 14.29 7.31
N LEU A 84 16.93 15.31 7.14
CA LEU A 84 17.23 16.67 7.57
C LEU A 84 16.53 16.95 8.89
N ALA A 85 17.16 17.73 9.75
CA ALA A 85 16.52 18.38 10.89
C ALA A 85 16.55 19.91 10.64
N GLY A 86 15.37 20.50 10.41
CA GLY A 86 15.29 21.82 9.80
C GLY A 86 15.92 21.82 8.40
N ASP A 87 16.90 22.70 8.17
CA ASP A 87 17.66 22.77 6.91
C ASP A 87 19.01 22.03 6.99
N ASP A 88 19.39 21.52 8.15
CA ASP A 88 20.67 20.84 8.37
C ASP A 88 20.53 19.33 8.10
N VAL A 89 21.44 18.76 7.32
CA VAL A 89 21.50 17.30 7.10
C VAL A 89 21.97 16.63 8.38
N MET A 90 21.08 15.84 8.98
CA MET A 90 21.33 15.05 10.17
C MET A 90 21.97 13.70 9.84
N LEU A 91 21.46 13.06 8.81
CA LEU A 91 21.89 11.74 8.35
C LEU A 91 21.78 11.67 6.85
N SER A 92 22.86 11.25 6.19
CA SER A 92 22.84 10.84 4.79
C SER A 92 23.19 9.36 4.68
N ILE A 93 22.50 8.68 3.81
CA ILE A 93 22.71 7.28 3.50
C ILE A 93 22.69 7.11 1.99
N GLY A 94 23.72 6.50 1.42
CA GLY A 94 23.83 6.29 -0.01
C GLY A 94 24.23 4.87 -0.38
N VAL A 95 23.78 4.42 -1.53
CA VAL A 95 24.17 3.14 -2.15
C VAL A 95 24.57 3.38 -3.59
N LYS A 96 25.62 2.70 -4.00
CA LYS A 96 26.09 2.70 -5.38
C LYS A 96 26.35 1.29 -5.86
N ASN A 97 25.94 0.99 -7.08
CA ASN A 97 26.34 -0.25 -7.74
C ASN A 97 27.84 -0.21 -8.01
N ALA A 98 28.57 -1.28 -7.65
CA ALA A 98 29.98 -1.44 -7.99
C ALA A 98 30.13 -2.07 -9.39
N GLU A 99 31.24 -1.80 -10.05
CA GLU A 99 31.53 -2.29 -11.42
C GLU A 99 31.53 -3.82 -11.53
N ASP A 100 31.81 -4.52 -10.42
CA ASP A 100 31.82 -5.98 -10.32
C ASP A 100 30.46 -6.62 -10.02
N GLY A 101 29.40 -5.80 -9.96
CA GLY A 101 28.04 -6.22 -9.60
C GLY A 101 27.79 -6.31 -8.10
N GLY A 102 28.73 -5.86 -7.28
CA GLY A 102 28.55 -5.68 -5.84
C GLY A 102 27.86 -4.33 -5.53
N LEU A 103 27.79 -3.99 -4.25
CA LEU A 103 27.28 -2.71 -3.75
C LEU A 103 28.30 -1.99 -2.87
N ILE A 104 28.30 -0.68 -2.94
CA ILE A 104 29.01 0.20 -2.01
C ILE A 104 27.97 0.97 -1.22
N ALA A 105 27.96 0.83 0.09
CA ALA A 105 27.09 1.55 0.99
C ALA A 105 27.90 2.59 1.79
N ALA A 106 27.40 3.82 1.83
CA ALA A 106 27.98 4.91 2.60
C ALA A 106 26.94 5.52 3.53
N SER A 107 27.40 6.13 4.61
CA SER A 107 26.54 6.91 5.50
C SER A 107 27.36 8.00 6.17
N SER A 108 26.76 9.15 6.40
CA SER A 108 27.39 10.22 7.20
C SER A 108 27.74 9.75 8.62
N LEU A 109 27.14 8.66 9.12
CA LEU A 109 27.50 8.04 10.40
C LEU A 109 28.85 7.31 10.34
N LEU A 110 29.28 6.89 9.15
CA LEU A 110 30.52 6.15 8.92
C LEU A 110 31.73 7.07 8.66
N GLY A 111 31.51 8.41 8.61
CA GLY A 111 32.55 9.36 8.25
C GLY A 111 33.11 9.08 6.85
N SER A 112 34.43 8.86 6.75
CA SER A 112 35.11 8.50 5.50
C SER A 112 35.14 6.99 5.23
N GLN A 113 34.41 6.17 5.98
CA GLN A 113 34.33 4.72 5.78
C GLN A 113 33.12 4.38 4.91
N VAL A 114 33.29 3.47 3.97
CA VAL A 114 32.21 2.87 3.18
C VAL A 114 32.25 1.35 3.32
N ILE A 115 31.10 0.72 3.23
CA ILE A 115 30.98 -0.73 3.30
C ILE A 115 30.82 -1.25 1.87
N SER A 116 31.72 -2.13 1.45
CA SER A 116 31.55 -2.84 0.18
C SER A 116 30.94 -4.23 0.44
N VAL A 117 29.98 -4.58 -0.40
CA VAL A 117 29.30 -5.88 -0.39
C VAL A 117 29.58 -6.56 -1.72
N SER A 118 30.10 -7.78 -1.69
CA SER A 118 30.42 -8.52 -2.92
C SER A 118 29.16 -8.86 -3.72
N ALA A 119 29.32 -9.05 -5.03
CA ALA A 119 28.22 -9.48 -5.91
C ALA A 119 27.56 -10.78 -5.46
N GLU A 120 28.37 -11.74 -4.94
CA GLU A 120 27.86 -13.01 -4.41
C GLU A 120 26.96 -12.79 -3.20
N THR A 121 27.39 -11.94 -2.26
CA THR A 121 26.60 -11.59 -1.07
C THR A 121 25.33 -10.83 -1.45
N VAL A 122 25.40 -9.91 -2.43
CA VAL A 122 24.21 -9.18 -2.95
C VAL A 122 23.20 -10.17 -3.54
N GLN A 123 23.65 -11.12 -4.38
CA GLN A 123 22.78 -12.14 -4.94
C GLN A 123 22.14 -13.04 -3.86
N ALA A 124 22.92 -13.45 -2.86
CA ALA A 124 22.41 -14.27 -1.75
C ALA A 124 21.33 -13.51 -0.95
N LEU A 125 21.55 -12.21 -0.67
CA LEU A 125 20.57 -11.36 0.02
C LEU A 125 19.32 -11.13 -0.83
N GLN A 126 19.47 -10.91 -2.13
CA GLN A 126 18.34 -10.77 -3.05
C GLN A 126 17.52 -12.05 -3.15
N GLN A 127 18.15 -13.22 -3.22
CA GLN A 127 17.45 -14.50 -3.20
C GLN A 127 16.70 -14.72 -1.87
N GLN A 128 17.31 -14.36 -0.74
CA GLN A 128 16.66 -14.48 0.57
C GLN A 128 15.47 -13.51 0.68
N MET A 129 15.60 -12.29 0.17
CA MET A 129 14.49 -11.32 0.12
C MET A 129 13.40 -11.78 -0.84
N GLN A 130 13.75 -12.25 -2.04
CA GLN A 130 12.76 -12.81 -2.97
C GLN A 130 12.01 -13.98 -2.35
N ALA A 131 12.69 -14.87 -1.64
CA ALA A 131 12.04 -15.96 -0.90
C ALA A 131 11.04 -15.41 0.15
N SER A 132 11.47 -14.41 0.94
CA SER A 132 10.60 -13.77 1.96
C SER A 132 9.47 -12.92 1.35
N MET A 133 9.73 -12.25 0.23
CA MET A 133 8.71 -11.52 -0.52
C MET A 133 7.78 -12.46 -1.29
N THR A 134 8.27 -13.61 -1.74
CA THR A 134 7.44 -14.63 -2.41
C THR A 134 6.45 -15.24 -1.42
N GLU A 135 6.80 -15.39 -0.15
CA GLU A 135 5.82 -15.76 0.89
C GLU A 135 4.80 -14.64 1.17
N ALA A 136 5.21 -13.37 1.10
CA ALA A 136 4.32 -12.24 1.34
C ALA A 136 3.56 -11.79 0.08
N SER A 137 4.13 -11.99 -1.11
CA SER A 137 3.60 -11.57 -2.41
C SER A 137 3.16 -12.72 -3.31
N ALA A 138 2.99 -13.92 -2.78
CA ALA A 138 2.51 -15.07 -3.55
C ALA A 138 1.19 -14.84 -4.31
N GLY A 139 0.57 -13.66 -4.11
CA GLY A 139 -0.58 -13.18 -4.86
C GLY A 139 -0.30 -12.08 -5.91
N MET A 140 0.91 -11.51 -5.99
CA MET A 140 1.16 -10.35 -6.87
C MET A 140 2.35 -10.51 -7.85
N GLY A 141 3.24 -11.47 -7.66
CA GLY A 141 4.48 -11.61 -8.46
C GLY A 141 4.31 -12.06 -9.91
N GLY A 142 3.09 -12.39 -10.35
CA GLY A 142 2.80 -12.75 -11.75
C GLY A 142 2.31 -11.59 -12.62
N LEU A 143 2.07 -10.40 -12.03
CA LEU A 143 1.38 -9.31 -12.72
C LEU A 143 2.30 -8.42 -13.58
N GLU A 144 3.60 -8.42 -13.31
CA GLU A 144 4.56 -7.54 -14.00
C GLU A 144 4.84 -7.95 -15.46
N ASN A 145 4.67 -9.23 -15.78
CA ASN A 145 4.95 -9.79 -17.11
C ASN A 145 3.68 -10.08 -17.94
N LEU A 146 2.54 -9.54 -17.53
CA LEU A 146 1.28 -9.76 -18.24
C LEU A 146 1.25 -9.01 -19.58
N ASP A 147 0.94 -9.71 -20.64
CA ASP A 147 0.60 -9.10 -21.93
C ASP A 147 -0.77 -8.43 -21.86
N LYS A 148 -0.77 -7.16 -21.46
CA LYS A 148 -2.00 -6.37 -21.29
C LYS A 148 -2.83 -6.26 -22.56
N GLU A 149 -2.19 -6.23 -23.74
CA GLU A 149 -2.90 -6.16 -25.02
C GLU A 149 -3.60 -7.48 -25.33
N GLN A 150 -2.92 -8.60 -25.07
CA GLN A 150 -3.54 -9.92 -25.28
C GLN A 150 -4.67 -10.18 -24.28
N ILE A 151 -4.49 -9.82 -23.01
CA ILE A 151 -5.55 -9.91 -22.00
C ILE A 151 -6.77 -9.09 -22.41
N ALA A 152 -6.58 -7.85 -22.87
CA ALA A 152 -7.67 -7.00 -23.33
C ALA A 152 -8.42 -7.64 -24.53
N LYS A 153 -7.71 -8.26 -25.48
CA LYS A 153 -8.31 -8.99 -26.60
C LYS A 153 -9.10 -10.22 -26.14
N ASP A 154 -8.50 -11.02 -25.26
CA ASP A 154 -9.15 -12.23 -24.72
C ASP A 154 -10.42 -11.86 -23.94
N PHE A 155 -10.37 -10.77 -23.18
CA PHE A 155 -11.55 -10.27 -22.46
C PHE A 155 -12.62 -9.74 -23.43
N ALA A 156 -12.22 -8.98 -24.45
CA ALA A 156 -13.15 -8.47 -25.47
C ALA A 156 -13.87 -9.60 -26.22
N GLU A 157 -13.17 -10.70 -26.56
CA GLU A 157 -13.76 -11.88 -27.20
C GLU A 157 -14.86 -12.51 -26.34
N ILE A 158 -14.62 -12.64 -25.03
CA ILE A 158 -15.58 -13.21 -24.08
C ILE A 158 -16.79 -12.29 -23.91
N VAL A 159 -16.55 -10.99 -23.79
CA VAL A 159 -17.63 -9.99 -23.74
C VAL A 159 -18.48 -10.03 -25.02
N GLU A 160 -17.87 -10.14 -26.19
CA GLU A 160 -18.61 -10.25 -27.45
C GLU A 160 -19.49 -11.49 -27.49
N LYS A 161 -19.00 -12.65 -26.99
CA LYS A 161 -19.82 -13.89 -26.90
C LYS A 161 -20.99 -13.72 -25.94
N ALA A 162 -20.75 -13.10 -24.77
CA ALA A 162 -21.81 -12.82 -23.81
C ALA A 162 -22.84 -11.87 -24.40
N MET A 163 -22.43 -10.82 -25.08
CA MET A 163 -23.33 -9.87 -25.75
C MET A 163 -24.20 -10.55 -26.81
N LYS A 164 -23.66 -11.49 -27.61
CA LYS A 164 -24.44 -12.27 -28.55
C LYS A 164 -25.54 -13.10 -27.87
N ALA A 165 -25.20 -13.73 -26.73
CA ALA A 165 -26.19 -14.51 -25.99
C ALA A 165 -27.33 -13.60 -25.46
N PHE A 166 -27.03 -12.38 -25.05
CA PHE A 166 -28.03 -11.40 -24.67
C PHE A 166 -28.87 -10.92 -25.88
N GLU A 167 -28.22 -10.67 -27.04
CA GLU A 167 -28.92 -10.26 -28.28
C GLU A 167 -29.96 -11.30 -28.72
N GLU A 168 -29.64 -12.57 -28.61
CA GLU A 168 -30.56 -13.69 -29.00
C GLU A 168 -31.78 -13.78 -28.07
N LYS A 169 -31.72 -13.22 -26.87
CA LYS A 169 -32.76 -13.25 -25.84
C LYS A 169 -33.56 -11.95 -25.74
N LYS A 170 -33.26 -10.93 -26.56
CA LYS A 170 -33.98 -9.66 -26.54
C LYS A 170 -35.48 -9.84 -26.81
N GLY A 171 -36.27 -9.17 -25.99
CA GLY A 171 -37.70 -9.00 -26.17
C GLY A 171 -38.06 -7.78 -27.00
N GLU A 172 -39.32 -7.39 -26.99
CA GLU A 172 -39.79 -6.18 -27.65
C GLU A 172 -39.34 -4.93 -26.91
N THR A 173 -38.86 -3.92 -27.66
CA THR A 173 -38.45 -2.67 -27.10
C THR A 173 -39.65 -1.80 -26.71
N GLU A 174 -39.70 -1.41 -25.47
CA GLU A 174 -40.66 -0.42 -24.92
C GLU A 174 -40.10 0.99 -25.04
N THR A 175 -40.91 1.92 -25.48
CA THR A 175 -40.58 3.36 -25.51
C THR A 175 -41.29 4.10 -24.40
N GLY A 176 -40.58 4.97 -23.69
CA GLY A 176 -41.11 5.71 -22.54
C GLY A 176 -40.01 6.45 -21.78
N ASP A 177 -40.37 7.07 -20.66
CA ASP A 177 -39.41 7.68 -19.76
C ASP A 177 -39.01 6.66 -18.68
N PHE A 178 -37.79 6.20 -18.74
CA PHE A 178 -37.23 5.26 -17.75
C PHE A 178 -36.11 5.94 -16.95
N THR A 179 -36.08 5.69 -15.65
CA THR A 179 -34.99 6.15 -14.79
C THR A 179 -34.41 4.95 -14.06
N VAL A 180 -33.11 4.74 -14.20
CA VAL A 180 -32.36 3.69 -13.51
C VAL A 180 -30.97 4.23 -13.18
N ASP A 181 -30.49 3.98 -11.96
CA ASP A 181 -29.21 4.50 -11.45
C ASP A 181 -29.01 6.01 -11.66
N ASP A 182 -30.10 6.80 -11.42
CA ASP A 182 -30.15 8.24 -11.65
C ASP A 182 -29.97 8.69 -13.12
N LEU A 183 -29.96 7.73 -14.05
CA LEU A 183 -29.88 7.97 -15.48
C LEU A 183 -31.26 7.92 -16.13
N LYS A 184 -31.49 8.72 -17.17
CA LYS A 184 -32.74 8.81 -17.89
C LYS A 184 -32.62 8.22 -19.29
N PHE A 185 -33.54 7.34 -19.64
CA PHE A 185 -33.57 6.63 -20.91
C PHE A 185 -34.95 6.77 -21.56
N THR A 186 -34.99 6.64 -22.88
CA THR A 186 -36.23 6.72 -23.66
C THR A 186 -36.69 5.37 -24.19
N ALA A 187 -35.87 4.34 -24.08
CA ALA A 187 -36.18 2.99 -24.49
C ALA A 187 -35.67 1.96 -23.50
N LYS A 188 -36.45 0.88 -23.34
CA LYS A 188 -36.12 -0.31 -22.53
C LYS A 188 -36.37 -1.55 -23.37
N THR A 189 -35.37 -2.40 -23.49
CA THR A 189 -35.48 -3.71 -24.15
C THR A 189 -35.24 -4.79 -23.11
N PRO A 190 -36.25 -5.56 -22.69
CA PRO A 190 -36.06 -6.67 -21.75
C PRO A 190 -35.24 -7.77 -22.42
N VAL A 191 -34.47 -8.52 -21.62
CA VAL A 191 -33.74 -9.72 -22.06
C VAL A 191 -34.33 -10.94 -21.34
N ASN A 192 -34.92 -11.85 -22.09
CA ASN A 192 -35.63 -13.02 -21.56
C ASN A 192 -34.66 -14.16 -21.29
N MET A 193 -33.91 -14.06 -20.18
CA MET A 193 -32.93 -15.03 -19.73
C MET A 193 -33.28 -15.49 -18.32
N THR A 194 -33.23 -16.79 -18.05
CA THR A 194 -33.42 -17.34 -16.72
C THR A 194 -32.15 -17.20 -15.87
N TYR A 195 -32.27 -17.33 -14.54
CA TYR A 195 -31.13 -17.35 -13.63
C TYR A 195 -30.10 -18.42 -14.03
N THR A 196 -30.58 -19.62 -14.37
CA THR A 196 -29.71 -20.74 -14.79
C THR A 196 -28.92 -20.37 -16.05
N GLU A 197 -29.60 -19.89 -17.12
CA GLU A 197 -28.95 -19.48 -18.37
C GLU A 197 -27.92 -18.37 -18.15
N PHE A 198 -28.22 -17.39 -17.28
CA PHE A 198 -27.28 -16.32 -16.94
C PHE A 198 -26.06 -16.85 -16.20
N MET A 199 -26.27 -17.65 -15.16
CA MET A 199 -25.15 -18.18 -14.37
C MET A 199 -24.30 -19.15 -15.18
N GLU A 200 -24.89 -19.97 -16.06
CA GLU A 200 -24.13 -20.79 -17.01
C GLU A 200 -23.28 -19.93 -17.95
N LEU A 201 -23.82 -18.84 -18.47
CA LEU A 201 -23.08 -17.91 -19.30
C LEU A 201 -21.89 -17.29 -18.53
N VAL A 202 -22.11 -16.83 -17.31
CA VAL A 202 -21.05 -16.22 -16.45
C VAL A 202 -19.97 -17.26 -16.11
N LEU A 203 -20.38 -18.45 -15.63
CA LEU A 203 -19.44 -19.49 -15.22
C LEU A 203 -18.64 -20.06 -16.40
N ASN A 204 -19.28 -20.26 -17.56
CA ASN A 204 -18.57 -20.70 -18.77
C ASN A 204 -17.63 -19.59 -19.30
N SER A 205 -18.03 -18.32 -19.24
CA SER A 205 -17.16 -17.19 -19.59
C SER A 205 -15.93 -17.11 -18.66
N ALA A 206 -16.14 -17.29 -17.35
CA ALA A 206 -15.04 -17.36 -16.39
C ALA A 206 -14.09 -18.53 -16.65
N LYS A 207 -14.65 -19.72 -16.94
CA LYS A 207 -13.88 -20.92 -17.30
C LYS A 207 -13.04 -20.70 -18.57
N GLU A 208 -13.65 -20.11 -19.60
CA GLU A 208 -12.93 -19.76 -20.84
C GLU A 208 -11.82 -18.74 -20.59
N LEU A 209 -12.09 -17.73 -19.77
CA LEU A 209 -11.10 -16.71 -19.40
C LEU A 209 -9.92 -17.34 -18.62
N LEU A 210 -10.21 -18.20 -17.63
CA LEU A 210 -9.18 -18.90 -16.87
C LEU A 210 -8.35 -19.87 -17.72
N ALA A 211 -8.88 -20.35 -18.85
CA ALA A 211 -8.15 -21.22 -19.79
C ALA A 211 -7.22 -20.44 -20.73
N LYS A 212 -7.32 -19.10 -20.82
CA LYS A 212 -6.47 -18.29 -21.72
C LYS A 212 -5.01 -18.28 -21.25
N GLU A 213 -4.08 -18.49 -22.19
CA GLU A 213 -2.63 -18.48 -21.89
C GLU A 213 -2.15 -17.16 -21.28
N SER A 214 -2.74 -16.05 -21.72
CA SER A 214 -2.42 -14.69 -21.20
C SER A 214 -2.67 -14.53 -19.71
N LEU A 215 -3.57 -15.31 -19.11
CA LEU A 215 -3.94 -15.27 -17.69
C LEU A 215 -3.32 -16.39 -16.84
N GLN A 216 -2.65 -17.37 -17.46
CA GLN A 216 -2.04 -18.49 -16.71
C GLN A 216 -1.13 -18.06 -15.55
N PRO A 217 -0.29 -17.01 -15.66
CA PRO A 217 0.50 -16.54 -14.54
C PRO A 217 -0.35 -16.07 -13.35
N VAL A 218 -1.48 -15.39 -13.64
CA VAL A 218 -2.42 -14.93 -12.61
C VAL A 218 -3.15 -16.10 -11.96
N VAL A 219 -3.62 -17.03 -12.79
CA VAL A 219 -4.33 -18.24 -12.34
C VAL A 219 -3.44 -19.08 -11.44
N GLN A 220 -2.20 -19.31 -11.81
CA GLN A 220 -1.23 -20.07 -11.01
C GLN A 220 -0.93 -19.36 -9.67
N ALA A 221 -0.78 -18.05 -9.67
CA ALA A 221 -0.56 -17.26 -8.45
C ALA A 221 -1.78 -17.29 -7.51
N ALA A 222 -3.00 -17.28 -8.06
CA ALA A 222 -4.24 -17.24 -7.29
C ALA A 222 -4.73 -18.63 -6.81
N SER A 223 -4.44 -19.67 -7.56
CA SER A 223 -5.05 -20.99 -7.34
C SER A 223 -4.48 -21.75 -6.13
N LYS A 224 -3.25 -21.45 -5.66
CA LYS A 224 -2.61 -22.13 -4.52
C LYS A 224 -2.91 -23.64 -4.49
N ASP A 225 -2.64 -24.34 -5.60
CA ASP A 225 -2.89 -25.78 -5.80
C ASP A 225 -4.37 -26.20 -5.95
N LYS A 226 -5.31 -25.27 -6.15
CA LYS A 226 -6.70 -25.59 -6.45
C LYS A 226 -6.96 -25.56 -7.95
N ASP A 227 -7.68 -26.55 -8.43
CA ASP A 227 -8.18 -26.55 -9.81
C ASP A 227 -9.45 -25.69 -9.90
N LEU A 228 -9.27 -24.39 -10.23
CA LEU A 228 -10.37 -23.43 -10.35
C LEU A 228 -11.39 -23.83 -11.42
N ILE A 229 -10.95 -24.48 -12.50
CA ILE A 229 -11.84 -24.96 -13.56
C ILE A 229 -12.73 -26.08 -13.03
N ALA A 230 -12.15 -27.03 -12.27
CA ALA A 230 -12.94 -28.09 -11.65
C ALA A 230 -13.90 -27.56 -10.57
N GLU A 231 -13.57 -26.47 -9.88
CA GLU A 231 -14.50 -25.82 -8.96
C GLU A 231 -15.67 -25.16 -9.70
N ILE A 232 -15.42 -24.50 -10.82
CA ILE A 232 -16.48 -23.92 -11.67
C ILE A 232 -17.40 -25.04 -12.20
N ASP A 233 -16.87 -26.17 -12.66
CA ASP A 233 -17.68 -27.28 -13.14
C ASP A 233 -18.62 -27.82 -12.05
N LYS A 234 -18.16 -27.92 -10.81
CA LYS A 234 -19.01 -28.29 -9.66
C LYS A 234 -20.12 -27.26 -9.39
N GLU A 235 -19.81 -25.96 -9.51
CA GLU A 235 -20.84 -24.93 -9.33
C GLU A 235 -21.88 -24.97 -10.48
N ILE A 236 -21.50 -25.29 -11.71
CA ILE A 236 -22.42 -25.51 -12.80
C ILE A 236 -23.33 -26.74 -12.53
N GLU A 237 -22.78 -27.88 -12.07
CA GLU A 237 -23.55 -29.06 -11.69
C GLU A 237 -24.54 -28.75 -10.55
N LYS A 238 -24.10 -28.01 -9.55
CA LYS A 238 -24.93 -27.56 -8.42
C LYS A 238 -26.05 -26.63 -8.88
N LEU A 239 -25.75 -25.66 -9.75
CA LEU A 239 -26.72 -24.76 -10.35
C LEU A 239 -27.81 -25.55 -11.09
N ASN A 240 -27.44 -26.56 -11.92
CA ASN A 240 -28.35 -27.37 -12.67
C ASN A 240 -29.20 -28.34 -11.83
N SER A 241 -28.71 -28.70 -10.63
CA SER A 241 -29.43 -29.50 -9.65
C SER A 241 -30.32 -28.72 -8.70
N MET A 242 -30.22 -27.37 -8.70
CA MET A 242 -30.98 -26.50 -7.80
C MET A 242 -32.48 -26.51 -8.17
N PRO A 243 -33.39 -26.76 -7.21
CA PRO A 243 -34.84 -26.65 -7.42
C PRO A 243 -35.23 -25.25 -7.93
N GLU A 244 -36.23 -25.17 -8.82
CA GLU A 244 -36.64 -23.91 -9.43
C GLU A 244 -37.12 -22.89 -8.40
N GLU A 245 -37.79 -23.36 -7.35
CA GLU A 245 -38.25 -22.53 -6.22
C GLU A 245 -37.13 -21.93 -5.35
N GLU A 246 -35.91 -22.45 -5.46
CA GLU A 246 -34.73 -21.91 -4.74
C GLU A 246 -33.90 -20.94 -5.58
N LYS A 247 -34.20 -20.85 -6.89
CA LYS A 247 -33.50 -19.97 -7.80
C LYS A 247 -33.96 -18.53 -7.62
N PRO A 248 -33.04 -17.55 -7.64
CA PRO A 248 -33.41 -16.13 -7.65
C PRO A 248 -34.26 -15.79 -8.88
N GLU A 249 -35.18 -14.85 -8.72
CA GLU A 249 -35.75 -14.14 -9.86
C GLU A 249 -34.70 -13.23 -10.47
N VAL A 250 -34.64 -13.20 -11.78
CA VAL A 250 -33.69 -12.38 -12.52
C VAL A 250 -34.41 -11.54 -13.55
N GLN A 251 -34.05 -10.28 -13.64
CA GLN A 251 -34.55 -9.35 -14.65
C GLN A 251 -33.37 -8.68 -15.35
N PHE A 252 -33.35 -8.80 -16.66
CA PHE A 252 -32.35 -8.12 -17.48
C PHE A 252 -33.04 -7.14 -18.41
N ALA A 253 -32.44 -5.96 -18.54
CA ALA A 253 -32.89 -4.97 -19.49
C ALA A 253 -31.74 -4.19 -20.10
N LEU A 254 -31.87 -3.85 -21.37
CA LEU A 254 -31.03 -2.87 -22.03
C LEU A 254 -31.79 -1.57 -22.16
N TYR A 255 -31.27 -0.52 -21.56
CA TYR A 255 -31.79 0.83 -21.66
C TYR A 255 -30.98 1.62 -22.69
N SER A 256 -31.64 2.48 -23.43
CA SER A 256 -30.99 3.34 -24.41
C SER A 256 -31.73 4.66 -24.61
N ASN A 257 -31.01 5.64 -25.09
CA ASN A 257 -31.55 6.88 -25.64
C ASN A 257 -30.80 7.25 -26.93
N GLU A 258 -31.31 8.29 -27.65
CA GLU A 258 -30.77 8.63 -28.98
C GLU A 258 -29.30 9.12 -28.95
N ASN A 259 -28.79 9.56 -27.82
CA ASN A 259 -27.52 10.26 -27.70
C ASN A 259 -26.51 9.58 -26.75
N GLU A 260 -26.92 8.53 -26.05
CA GLU A 260 -26.08 7.82 -25.10
C GLU A 260 -26.03 6.34 -25.47
N GLY A 261 -24.87 5.72 -25.29
CA GLY A 261 -24.72 4.29 -25.51
C GLY A 261 -25.66 3.45 -24.66
N GLY A 262 -25.79 2.19 -24.99
CA GLY A 262 -26.64 1.27 -24.24
C GLY A 262 -26.22 1.14 -22.79
N TYR A 263 -27.19 1.00 -21.88
CA TYR A 263 -27.00 0.73 -20.47
C TYR A 263 -27.68 -0.58 -20.12
N PHE A 264 -26.87 -1.58 -19.76
CA PHE A 264 -27.34 -2.90 -19.39
C PHE A 264 -27.58 -2.98 -17.89
N VAL A 265 -28.70 -3.55 -17.50
CA VAL A 265 -29.09 -3.75 -16.10
C VAL A 265 -29.40 -5.22 -15.85
N CYS A 266 -28.92 -5.73 -14.75
CA CYS A 266 -29.23 -7.05 -14.20
C CYS A 266 -29.70 -6.89 -12.76
N ASP A 267 -30.96 -7.22 -12.48
CA ASP A 267 -31.53 -7.30 -11.15
C ASP A 267 -31.77 -8.75 -10.76
N LEU A 268 -31.23 -9.14 -9.61
CA LEU A 268 -31.41 -10.45 -8.99
C LEU A 268 -32.14 -10.27 -7.67
N THR A 269 -33.22 -11.03 -7.49
CA THR A 269 -33.98 -11.03 -6.25
C THR A 269 -34.22 -12.46 -5.81
N LYS A 270 -33.72 -12.80 -4.60
CA LYS A 270 -33.99 -14.07 -3.95
C LYS A 270 -35.01 -13.87 -2.84
N ALA A 271 -36.11 -14.59 -2.93
CA ALA A 271 -37.18 -14.49 -1.94
C ALA A 271 -36.67 -14.81 -0.54
N ALA A 272 -37.21 -14.09 0.46
CA ALA A 272 -36.96 -14.38 1.86
C ALA A 272 -37.50 -15.80 2.20
N LYS A 273 -36.77 -16.54 3.03
CA LYS A 273 -37.17 -17.88 3.48
C LYS A 273 -38.21 -17.82 4.60
N GLU A 274 -38.19 -16.72 5.38
CA GLU A 274 -39.10 -16.48 6.50
C GLU A 274 -39.79 -15.12 6.32
N GLU A 275 -41.03 -14.99 6.84
CA GLU A 275 -41.79 -13.72 6.77
C GLU A 275 -41.09 -12.52 7.47
N THR A 276 -40.12 -12.79 8.35
CA THR A 276 -39.36 -11.78 9.08
C THR A 276 -38.09 -11.36 8.38
N GLU A 277 -37.70 -12.06 7.31
CA GLU A 277 -36.52 -11.77 6.51
C GLU A 277 -36.87 -10.84 5.34
N LYS A 278 -35.93 -10.02 4.93
CA LYS A 278 -36.02 -9.28 3.67
C LYS A 278 -35.46 -10.14 2.52
N PRO A 279 -35.98 -9.98 1.30
CA PRO A 279 -35.37 -10.61 0.13
C PRO A 279 -33.91 -10.15 -0.03
N GLU A 280 -33.07 -11.04 -0.50
CA GLU A 280 -31.73 -10.72 -0.92
C GLU A 280 -31.79 -10.09 -2.32
N THR A 281 -31.20 -8.92 -2.52
CA THR A 281 -31.22 -8.27 -3.82
C THR A 281 -29.80 -7.95 -4.29
N MET A 282 -29.56 -8.08 -5.58
CA MET A 282 -28.34 -7.64 -6.25
C MET A 282 -28.74 -6.89 -7.51
N HIS A 283 -28.13 -5.74 -7.71
CA HIS A 283 -28.26 -4.92 -8.89
C HIS A 283 -26.91 -4.68 -9.53
N VAL A 284 -26.84 -4.80 -10.85
CA VAL A 284 -25.66 -4.50 -11.65
C VAL A 284 -26.11 -3.67 -12.85
N GLY A 285 -25.55 -2.48 -12.97
CA GLY A 285 -25.74 -1.62 -14.14
C GLY A 285 -24.39 -1.32 -14.80
N ILE A 286 -24.32 -1.43 -16.12
CA ILE A 286 -23.12 -1.09 -16.88
C ILE A 286 -23.48 -0.51 -18.25
N GLY A 287 -22.82 0.57 -18.64
CA GLY A 287 -23.01 1.14 -19.95
C GLY A 287 -22.56 2.60 -20.05
N GLY A 288 -23.03 3.28 -21.10
CA GLY A 288 -22.61 4.61 -21.47
C GLY A 288 -21.37 4.58 -22.37
N GLU A 289 -21.14 5.66 -23.10
CA GLU A 289 -19.98 5.80 -23.97
C GLU A 289 -18.93 6.74 -23.39
N ASP A 290 -19.37 7.77 -22.70
CA ASP A 290 -18.52 8.77 -22.09
C ASP A 290 -19.32 9.62 -21.07
N PRO A 291 -19.20 9.31 -19.78
CA PRO A 291 -18.40 8.23 -19.17
C PRO A 291 -19.01 6.83 -19.35
N VAL A 292 -18.16 5.80 -19.31
CA VAL A 292 -18.60 4.45 -19.02
C VAL A 292 -18.97 4.39 -17.55
N ARG A 293 -20.17 3.90 -17.24
CA ARG A 293 -20.72 3.85 -15.89
C ARG A 293 -20.87 2.42 -15.44
N ILE A 294 -20.48 2.16 -14.20
CA ILE A 294 -20.64 0.88 -13.52
C ILE A 294 -21.38 1.14 -12.22
N ARG A 295 -22.45 0.41 -12.00
CA ARG A 295 -23.22 0.46 -10.76
C ARG A 295 -23.37 -0.98 -10.24
N PHE A 296 -23.14 -1.13 -8.97
CA PHE A 296 -23.36 -2.38 -8.28
C PHE A 296 -24.01 -2.08 -6.93
N SER A 297 -25.04 -2.81 -6.56
CA SER A 297 -25.52 -2.82 -5.20
C SER A 297 -25.96 -4.23 -4.79
N PHE A 298 -25.80 -4.50 -3.50
CA PHE A 298 -26.20 -5.75 -2.88
C PHE A 298 -26.82 -5.44 -1.51
N GLU A 299 -27.96 -6.07 -1.23
CA GLU A 299 -28.63 -5.99 0.10
C GLU A 299 -28.98 -7.38 0.57
N GLN A 300 -28.55 -7.73 1.78
CA GLN A 300 -28.87 -8.98 2.46
C GLN A 300 -28.93 -8.77 3.97
N ASN A 301 -30.04 -9.12 4.61
CA ASN A 301 -30.16 -9.17 6.08
C ASN A 301 -29.66 -7.90 6.83
N GLN A 302 -29.93 -6.71 6.31
CA GLN A 302 -29.47 -5.40 6.81
C GLN A 302 -28.00 -5.06 6.48
N GLU A 303 -27.30 -5.89 5.75
CA GLU A 303 -26.02 -5.57 5.16
C GLU A 303 -26.27 -4.97 3.78
N THR A 304 -25.59 -3.88 3.49
CA THR A 304 -25.66 -3.24 2.17
C THR A 304 -24.26 -2.98 1.64
N MET A 305 -24.07 -3.19 0.36
CA MET A 305 -22.86 -2.81 -0.35
C MET A 305 -23.25 -2.12 -1.65
N SER A 306 -22.60 -1.02 -1.97
CA SER A 306 -22.75 -0.41 -3.28
C SER A 306 -21.41 0.07 -3.83
N ILE A 307 -21.29 0.03 -5.15
CA ILE A 307 -20.13 0.54 -5.90
C ILE A 307 -20.69 1.33 -7.08
N ALA A 308 -20.21 2.56 -7.23
CA ALA A 308 -20.46 3.39 -8.39
C ALA A 308 -19.13 3.82 -8.99
N ALA A 309 -18.94 3.59 -10.28
CA ALA A 309 -17.76 4.04 -11.00
C ALA A 309 -18.16 4.70 -12.32
N ASP A 310 -17.59 5.84 -12.60
CA ASP A 310 -17.72 6.59 -13.85
C ASP A 310 -16.31 6.80 -14.41
N VAL A 311 -16.07 6.35 -15.66
CA VAL A 311 -14.77 6.46 -16.33
C VAL A 311 -14.94 7.12 -17.68
N THR A 312 -14.21 8.21 -17.90
CA THR A 312 -14.25 8.99 -19.13
C THR A 312 -13.17 8.55 -20.13
N LYS A 313 -13.34 8.92 -21.41
CA LYS A 313 -12.37 8.59 -22.47
C LYS A 313 -11.00 9.26 -22.29
N ASP A 314 -10.92 10.34 -21.55
CA ASP A 314 -9.68 11.04 -21.19
C ASP A 314 -9.03 10.49 -19.90
N ASN A 315 -9.50 9.31 -19.44
CA ASN A 315 -9.04 8.59 -18.25
C ASN A 315 -9.34 9.28 -16.91
N ALA A 316 -10.26 10.24 -16.87
CA ALA A 316 -10.80 10.68 -15.58
C ALA A 316 -11.74 9.59 -15.03
N ALA A 317 -11.70 9.40 -13.72
CA ALA A 317 -12.51 8.39 -13.05
C ALA A 317 -13.05 8.91 -11.71
N ASP A 318 -14.30 8.56 -11.40
CA ASP A 318 -14.92 8.76 -10.08
C ASP A 318 -15.43 7.37 -9.62
N LEU A 319 -14.88 6.89 -8.51
CA LEU A 319 -15.27 5.62 -7.89
C LEU A 319 -15.77 5.90 -6.47
N LYS A 320 -16.93 5.37 -6.14
CA LYS A 320 -17.49 5.37 -4.79
C LYS A 320 -17.89 3.97 -4.41
N ALA A 321 -17.50 3.55 -3.20
CA ALA A 321 -17.98 2.31 -2.61
C ALA A 321 -18.49 2.59 -1.21
N HIS A 322 -19.62 1.96 -0.87
CA HIS A 322 -20.25 2.05 0.43
C HIS A 322 -20.55 0.64 0.94
N VAL A 323 -20.19 0.38 2.17
CA VAL A 323 -20.50 -0.88 2.87
C VAL A 323 -21.12 -0.55 4.21
N ASN A 324 -22.27 -1.14 4.48
CA ASN A 324 -22.92 -1.08 5.78
C ASN A 324 -23.08 -2.52 6.30
N ALA A 325 -22.38 -2.83 7.38
CA ALA A 325 -22.40 -4.15 7.98
C ALA A 325 -23.55 -4.30 8.97
N LYS A 326 -23.95 -5.53 9.26
CA LYS A 326 -25.07 -5.89 10.17
C LYS A 326 -24.92 -5.31 11.58
N ASP A 327 -23.71 -5.10 12.05
CA ASP A 327 -23.43 -4.51 13.37
C ASP A 327 -23.56 -2.98 13.39
N GLY A 328 -23.89 -2.37 12.24
CA GLY A 328 -24.02 -0.94 12.04
C GLY A 328 -22.68 -0.24 11.75
N SER A 329 -21.61 -1.00 11.51
CA SER A 329 -20.36 -0.44 11.00
C SER A 329 -20.52 -0.02 9.55
N VAL A 330 -19.98 1.15 9.20
CA VAL A 330 -20.04 1.74 7.86
C VAL A 330 -18.63 1.99 7.35
N ALA A 331 -18.38 1.67 6.10
CA ALA A 331 -17.15 2.03 5.40
C ALA A 331 -17.49 2.69 4.07
N ASP A 332 -16.94 3.88 3.85
CA ASP A 332 -17.06 4.64 2.62
C ASP A 332 -15.69 4.79 1.98
N ILE A 333 -15.62 4.56 0.68
CA ILE A 333 -14.42 4.74 -0.14
C ILE A 333 -14.81 5.65 -1.29
N ALA A 334 -14.05 6.72 -1.49
CA ALA A 334 -14.16 7.57 -2.67
C ALA A 334 -12.78 7.73 -3.31
N VAL A 335 -12.70 7.56 -4.61
CA VAL A 335 -11.47 7.75 -5.39
C VAL A 335 -11.83 8.54 -6.63
N THR A 336 -11.23 9.70 -6.78
CA THR A 336 -11.38 10.53 -7.97
C THR A 336 -10.04 10.74 -8.64
N CYS A 337 -9.98 10.47 -9.93
CA CYS A 337 -8.82 10.75 -10.78
C CYS A 337 -9.26 11.72 -11.87
N ASP A 338 -8.56 12.83 -12.03
CA ASP A 338 -8.85 13.76 -13.12
C ASP A 338 -8.02 13.46 -14.38
N ALA A 339 -8.37 14.08 -15.50
CA ALA A 339 -7.65 13.91 -16.78
C ALA A 339 -6.20 14.43 -16.73
N ALA A 340 -5.85 15.26 -15.75
CA ALA A 340 -4.49 15.75 -15.53
C ALA A 340 -3.64 14.76 -14.71
N GLY A 341 -4.25 13.70 -14.16
CA GLY A 341 -3.61 12.68 -13.34
C GLY A 341 -3.54 13.02 -11.86
N SER A 342 -4.32 14.01 -11.38
CA SER A 342 -4.52 14.21 -9.94
C SER A 342 -5.37 13.08 -9.40
N LEU A 343 -5.02 12.58 -8.20
CA LEU A 343 -5.74 11.53 -7.51
C LEU A 343 -6.15 12.02 -6.13
N ASP A 344 -7.45 11.96 -5.83
CA ASP A 344 -8.01 12.19 -4.50
C ASP A 344 -8.65 10.88 -4.01
N MET A 345 -8.24 10.43 -2.82
CA MET A 345 -8.76 9.22 -2.19
C MET A 345 -9.26 9.55 -0.78
N ALA A 346 -10.43 9.05 -0.44
CA ALA A 346 -10.98 9.14 0.91
C ALA A 346 -11.44 7.76 1.37
N PHE A 347 -11.06 7.39 2.57
CA PHE A 347 -11.53 6.21 3.29
C PHE A 347 -12.13 6.69 4.60
N ASP A 348 -13.43 6.49 4.77
CA ASP A 348 -14.15 6.79 5.99
C ASP A 348 -14.63 5.46 6.62
N ILE A 349 -14.22 5.18 7.84
CA ILE A 349 -14.64 3.99 8.58
C ILE A 349 -15.31 4.45 9.87
N ASN A 350 -16.54 4.04 10.06
CA ASN A 350 -17.31 4.32 11.27
C ASN A 350 -17.82 3.00 11.87
N SER A 351 -17.24 2.62 12.98
CA SER A 351 -17.63 1.43 13.74
C SER A 351 -17.91 1.79 15.19
N LYS A 352 -18.46 0.84 15.96
CA LYS A 352 -18.72 1.05 17.40
C LYS A 352 -17.46 1.34 18.20
N ASP A 353 -16.32 0.82 17.75
CA ASP A 353 -15.06 0.83 18.50
C ASP A 353 -14.10 1.92 18.00
N ALA A 354 -14.27 2.37 16.76
CA ALA A 354 -13.39 3.37 16.16
C ALA A 354 -14.05 4.11 15.00
N VAL A 355 -13.74 5.39 14.89
CA VAL A 355 -14.01 6.21 13.72
C VAL A 355 -12.68 6.63 13.16
N ALA A 356 -12.41 6.32 11.90
CA ALA A 356 -11.17 6.66 11.22
C ALA A 356 -11.46 7.23 9.84
N LYS A 357 -10.70 8.26 9.46
CA LYS A 357 -10.74 8.81 8.11
C LYS A 357 -9.31 8.97 7.59
N ILE A 358 -9.09 8.50 6.39
CA ILE A 358 -7.82 8.64 5.68
C ILE A 358 -8.09 9.39 4.38
N LEU A 359 -7.37 10.48 4.17
CA LEU A 359 -7.38 11.22 2.93
C LEU A 359 -6.01 11.11 2.28
N ALA A 360 -5.96 10.72 1.03
CA ALA A 360 -4.73 10.73 0.24
C ALA A 360 -4.96 11.54 -1.04
N LYS A 361 -4.04 12.43 -1.34
CA LYS A 361 -4.14 13.31 -2.50
C LYS A 361 -2.82 13.36 -3.25
N THR A 362 -2.90 13.33 -4.57
CA THR A 362 -1.78 13.65 -5.45
C THR A 362 -2.15 14.77 -6.41
N GLU A 363 -1.21 15.64 -6.70
CA GLU A 363 -1.40 16.79 -7.58
C GLU A 363 -0.16 16.95 -8.47
N PRO A 364 -0.26 16.76 -9.79
CA PRO A 364 0.79 17.11 -10.72
C PRO A 364 1.09 18.61 -10.64
N VAL A 365 2.36 18.95 -10.61
CA VAL A 365 2.82 20.35 -10.61
C VAL A 365 3.82 20.58 -11.73
N GLU A 366 4.11 21.84 -12.05
CA GLU A 366 5.10 22.17 -13.06
C GLU A 366 6.45 21.52 -12.78
N GLY A 367 7.17 21.11 -13.83
CA GLY A 367 8.51 20.50 -13.74
C GLY A 367 8.50 18.99 -13.51
N GLU A 368 7.48 18.28 -14.00
CA GLU A 368 7.36 16.81 -13.92
C GLU A 368 7.38 16.25 -12.49
N ARG A 369 6.93 17.04 -11.53
CA ARG A 369 6.77 16.62 -10.13
C ARG A 369 5.29 16.42 -9.79
N THR A 370 5.03 15.53 -8.86
CA THR A 370 3.72 15.29 -8.26
C THR A 370 3.82 15.54 -6.77
N LYS A 371 3.02 16.45 -6.24
CA LYS A 371 2.84 16.60 -4.81
C LYS A 371 1.93 15.49 -4.30
N TYR A 372 2.16 15.06 -3.07
CA TYR A 372 1.27 14.14 -2.39
C TYR A 372 1.02 14.58 -0.94
N SER A 373 -0.16 14.22 -0.44
CA SER A 373 -0.50 14.33 0.97
C SER A 373 -1.23 13.08 1.44
N LEU A 374 -1.03 12.72 2.69
CA LEU A 374 -1.77 11.69 3.40
C LEU A 374 -2.14 12.22 4.78
N ASP A 375 -3.44 12.30 5.05
CA ASP A 375 -4.02 12.77 6.29
C ASP A 375 -4.74 11.62 6.99
N VAL A 376 -4.45 11.38 8.26
CA VAL A 376 -5.09 10.36 9.07
C VAL A 376 -5.83 11.03 10.23
N PHE A 377 -7.13 10.84 10.29
CA PHE A 377 -8.02 11.34 11.33
C PHE A 377 -8.56 10.16 12.15
N MET A 378 -8.82 10.41 13.43
CA MET A 378 -9.46 9.44 14.33
C MET A 378 -10.54 10.14 15.16
N ASN A 379 -11.63 9.40 15.44
CA ASN A 379 -12.71 9.85 16.34
C ASN A 379 -13.27 11.24 16.01
N ASN A 380 -13.48 11.52 14.71
CA ASN A 380 -14.00 12.80 14.20
C ASN A 380 -13.14 14.02 14.56
N ALA A 381 -11.82 13.84 14.73
CA ALA A 381 -10.90 14.94 14.94
C ALA A 381 -11.02 15.98 13.81
N GLU A 382 -11.00 17.27 14.14
CA GLU A 382 -11.03 18.37 13.16
C GLU A 382 -9.72 18.52 12.39
N GLN A 383 -8.59 18.09 12.99
CA GLN A 383 -7.27 18.10 12.39
C GLN A 383 -6.75 16.68 12.24
N PRO A 384 -5.94 16.38 11.22
CA PRO A 384 -5.34 15.06 11.09
C PRO A 384 -4.36 14.79 12.23
N LEU A 385 -4.45 13.60 12.82
CA LEU A 385 -3.48 13.16 13.85
C LEU A 385 -2.09 12.94 13.28
N VAL A 386 -2.06 12.50 12.02
CA VAL A 386 -0.83 12.36 11.24
C VAL A 386 -1.08 12.96 9.87
N ASN A 387 -0.18 13.84 9.46
CA ASN A 387 -0.15 14.40 8.11
C ASN A 387 1.22 14.13 7.51
N ILE A 388 1.24 13.52 6.33
CA ILE A 388 2.45 13.29 5.54
C ILE A 388 2.30 14.08 4.24
N THR A 389 3.24 14.97 3.97
CA THR A 389 3.26 15.76 2.74
C THR A 389 4.60 15.64 2.06
N GLY A 390 4.62 15.76 0.75
CA GLY A 390 5.86 15.72 0.01
C GLY A 390 5.66 15.87 -1.48
N SER A 391 6.72 15.61 -2.21
CA SER A 391 6.68 15.57 -3.67
C SER A 391 7.59 14.49 -4.22
N VAL A 392 7.24 13.97 -5.37
CA VAL A 392 8.03 13.02 -6.15
C VAL A 392 8.10 13.53 -7.59
N GLY A 393 9.26 13.37 -8.23
CA GLY A 393 9.39 13.81 -9.62
C GLY A 393 10.63 13.27 -10.28
N LYS A 394 10.71 13.47 -11.60
CA LYS A 394 11.88 13.12 -12.39
C LYS A 394 13.05 14.06 -12.08
N GLY A 395 14.24 13.53 -12.26
CA GLY A 395 15.49 14.28 -12.06
C GLY A 395 15.94 14.30 -10.60
N GLY A 396 17.06 14.93 -10.39
CA GLY A 396 17.84 14.98 -9.16
C GLY A 396 19.21 14.39 -9.42
N GLU A 397 20.22 14.94 -8.80
CA GLU A 397 21.55 14.35 -8.74
C GLU A 397 21.72 13.76 -7.36
N ALA A 398 22.10 12.48 -7.27
CA ALA A 398 22.52 11.90 -6.01
C ALA A 398 23.75 12.68 -5.53
N VAL A 399 23.62 13.36 -4.40
CA VAL A 399 24.74 14.05 -3.77
C VAL A 399 25.64 12.97 -3.20
N SER A 400 26.83 12.84 -3.79
CA SER A 400 27.73 11.75 -3.50
C SER A 400 28.17 11.78 -2.04
N VAL A 401 27.58 10.95 -1.21
CA VAL A 401 28.08 10.60 0.14
C VAL A 401 29.50 10.00 0.06
N TYR A 402 29.95 9.73 -1.19
CA TYR A 402 31.21 9.05 -1.53
C TYR A 402 32.34 10.00 -1.91
N GLU A 403 32.12 11.31 -1.96
CA GLU A 403 33.14 12.27 -2.33
C GLU A 403 34.03 12.65 -1.13
N GLY A 404 35.23 12.09 -1.09
CA GLY A 404 36.27 12.40 -0.13
C GLY A 404 37.61 11.84 -0.57
N GLU A 405 38.70 12.61 -0.32
CA GLU A 405 40.05 12.21 -0.74
C GLU A 405 40.59 10.98 0.01
N ASP A 406 39.99 10.56 1.15
CA ASP A 406 40.50 9.48 2.01
C ASP A 406 39.39 8.46 2.37
N ILE A 407 38.75 7.87 1.36
CA ILE A 407 37.72 6.83 1.61
C ILE A 407 38.39 5.52 2.00
N THR A 408 37.98 4.97 3.16
CA THR A 408 38.38 3.63 3.61
C THR A 408 37.27 2.64 3.31
N VAL A 409 37.53 1.69 2.40
CA VAL A 409 36.58 0.62 2.07
C VAL A 409 36.69 -0.50 3.11
N LEU A 410 35.57 -0.85 3.73
CA LEU A 410 35.41 -1.96 4.65
C LEU A 410 34.61 -3.08 3.96
N PRO A 411 35.21 -4.22 3.60
CA PRO A 411 34.45 -5.34 3.08
C PRO A 411 33.47 -5.87 4.13
N PHE A 412 32.21 -6.04 3.75
CA PHE A 412 31.16 -6.56 4.63
C PHE A 412 31.52 -7.94 5.18
N GLU A 413 32.09 -8.81 4.33
CA GLU A 413 32.54 -10.15 4.69
C GLU A 413 33.65 -10.12 5.76
N ALA A 414 34.51 -9.10 5.73
CA ALA A 414 35.52 -8.91 6.77
C ALA A 414 34.92 -8.53 8.12
N LEU A 415 33.82 -7.74 8.11
CA LEU A 415 33.10 -7.39 9.33
C LEU A 415 32.35 -8.61 9.91
N MET A 416 31.80 -9.47 9.04
CA MET A 416 31.11 -10.71 9.46
C MET A 416 32.08 -11.73 10.08
N ASN A 417 33.33 -11.77 9.59
CA ASN A 417 34.37 -12.72 10.03
C ASN A 417 35.35 -12.11 11.02
N ASP A 418 35.07 -10.93 11.58
CA ASP A 418 35.96 -10.21 12.51
C ASP A 418 36.02 -10.90 13.86
N THR A 419 36.85 -11.92 13.96
CA THR A 419 37.04 -12.74 15.19
C THR A 419 37.87 -12.04 16.27
N ASP A 420 38.72 -11.10 15.87
CA ASP A 420 39.59 -10.35 16.81
C ASP A 420 38.96 -9.00 17.26
N GLY A 421 37.85 -8.62 16.66
CA GLY A 421 37.13 -7.39 17.01
C GLY A 421 37.79 -6.08 16.55
N THR A 422 38.83 -6.16 15.74
CA THR A 422 39.62 -4.98 15.33
C THR A 422 38.85 -4.10 14.33
N ALA A 423 38.23 -4.70 13.32
CA ALA A 423 37.45 -3.99 12.30
C ALA A 423 36.14 -3.46 12.89
N SER A 424 35.42 -4.29 13.64
CA SER A 424 34.19 -3.91 14.32
C SER A 424 34.40 -2.85 15.40
N GLY A 425 35.54 -2.88 16.11
CA GLY A 425 35.90 -1.85 17.10
C GLY A 425 36.14 -0.48 16.48
N LYS A 426 36.83 -0.41 15.33
CA LYS A 426 37.02 0.85 14.59
C LYS A 426 35.67 1.37 14.07
N LEU A 427 34.85 0.52 13.48
CA LEU A 427 33.53 0.86 12.99
C LEU A 427 32.65 1.41 14.15
N GLN A 428 32.69 0.78 15.33
CA GLN A 428 31.95 1.23 16.50
C GLN A 428 32.32 2.64 16.94
N ILE A 429 33.60 2.97 16.94
CA ILE A 429 34.10 4.33 17.32
C ILE A 429 33.54 5.36 16.31
N THR A 430 33.66 5.05 15.02
CA THR A 430 33.18 5.95 13.95
C THR A 430 31.67 6.13 14.01
N LEU A 431 30.90 5.06 14.14
CA LEU A 431 29.44 5.09 14.29
C LEU A 431 29.03 5.92 15.52
N THR A 432 29.71 5.73 16.66
CA THR A 432 29.40 6.50 17.88
C THR A 432 29.62 8.00 17.65
N ALA A 433 30.72 8.38 17.02
CA ALA A 433 30.98 9.77 16.66
C ALA A 433 29.95 10.33 15.68
N GLY A 434 29.60 9.57 14.65
CA GLY A 434 28.56 9.93 13.67
C GLY A 434 27.19 10.12 14.31
N ILE A 435 26.78 9.20 15.18
CA ILE A 435 25.53 9.29 15.95
C ILE A 435 25.50 10.55 16.81
N LEU A 436 26.58 10.83 17.51
CA LEU A 436 26.67 12.05 18.33
C LEU A 436 26.55 13.34 17.50
N LYS A 437 27.15 13.32 16.30
CA LYS A 437 27.01 14.44 15.35
C LYS A 437 25.56 14.59 14.88
N ALA A 438 24.91 13.50 14.48
CA ALA A 438 23.52 13.51 14.05
C ALA A 438 22.59 14.01 15.18
N ILE A 439 22.79 13.55 16.41
CA ILE A 439 22.05 14.02 17.58
C ILE A 439 22.26 15.51 17.82
N THR A 440 23.48 15.98 17.65
CA THR A 440 23.79 17.43 17.80
C THR A 440 23.02 18.27 16.77
N VAL A 441 22.97 17.82 15.53
CA VAL A 441 22.17 18.44 14.47
C VAL A 441 20.69 18.45 14.84
N LEU A 442 20.15 17.28 15.28
CA LEU A 442 18.76 17.16 15.68
C LEU A 442 18.43 18.09 16.83
N THR A 443 19.18 18.06 17.92
CA THR A 443 18.92 18.85 19.14
C THR A 443 18.99 20.36 18.92
N LYS A 444 19.84 20.83 18.00
CA LYS A 444 19.91 22.23 17.58
C LYS A 444 18.61 22.71 16.92
N ASN A 445 17.90 21.81 16.27
CA ASN A 445 16.67 22.09 15.51
C ASN A 445 15.38 21.71 16.26
N LEU A 446 15.48 21.26 17.52
CA LEU A 446 14.36 21.00 18.41
C LEU A 446 14.05 22.15 19.35
N PRO A 447 12.81 22.26 19.88
CA PRO A 447 12.53 23.14 21.03
C PRO A 447 13.47 22.84 22.20
N GLU A 448 13.83 23.87 22.94
CA GLU A 448 14.85 23.81 24.01
C GLU A 448 14.56 22.70 25.04
N GLU A 449 13.31 22.56 25.45
CA GLU A 449 12.89 21.54 26.41
C GLU A 449 13.10 20.12 25.87
N THR A 450 12.67 19.86 24.63
CA THR A 450 12.83 18.57 23.96
C THR A 450 14.29 18.25 23.69
N GLY A 451 15.08 19.22 23.21
CA GLY A 451 16.52 19.09 23.01
C GLY A 451 17.27 18.78 24.32
N THR A 452 16.93 19.45 25.41
CA THR A 452 17.51 19.20 26.74
C THR A 452 17.15 17.80 27.24
N TRP A 453 15.90 17.41 27.11
CA TRP A 453 15.47 16.07 27.50
C TRP A 453 16.21 14.98 26.70
N LEU A 454 16.31 15.12 25.37
CA LEU A 454 16.98 14.14 24.50
C LEU A 454 18.47 14.02 24.87
N ASN A 455 19.17 15.16 25.08
CA ASN A 455 20.55 15.14 25.51
C ASN A 455 20.73 14.42 26.85
N LYS A 456 19.83 14.66 27.82
CA LYS A 456 19.87 13.97 29.12
C LYS A 456 19.70 12.46 28.99
N GLN A 457 18.75 11.99 28.16
CA GLN A 457 18.52 10.55 27.93
C GLN A 457 19.75 9.89 27.32
N ILE A 458 20.34 10.52 26.32
CA ILE A 458 21.53 10.00 25.64
C ILE A 458 22.72 9.91 26.58
N MET A 459 22.94 10.96 27.36
CA MET A 459 24.03 10.99 28.38
C MET A 459 23.85 9.89 29.42
N GLN A 460 22.62 9.62 29.85
CA GLN A 460 22.31 8.52 30.76
C GLN A 460 22.58 7.11 30.15
N GLN A 461 22.30 6.92 28.86
CA GLN A 461 22.59 5.68 28.20
C GLN A 461 24.06 5.45 27.86
N MET A 462 24.80 6.54 27.63
CA MET A 462 26.22 6.48 27.31
C MET A 462 27.09 6.39 28.57
N MET A 463 26.58 6.73 29.77
CA MET A 463 27.33 6.47 31.00
C MET A 463 27.42 4.99 31.27
N PRO A 464 28.62 4.44 31.49
CA PRO A 464 28.77 3.05 31.88
C PRO A 464 27.98 2.79 33.17
N LYS A 465 27.05 1.83 33.14
CA LYS A 465 26.37 1.37 34.37
C LYS A 465 27.46 0.92 35.33
N THR A 466 27.71 1.69 36.36
CA THR A 466 28.65 1.34 37.43
C THR A 466 28.09 0.08 38.10
N THR A 467 28.62 -1.09 37.73
CA THR A 467 28.28 -2.34 38.38
C THR A 467 28.86 -2.25 39.79
N THR A 468 28.02 -1.95 40.78
CA THR A 468 28.40 -2.05 42.18
C THR A 468 28.72 -3.49 42.49
N ILE A 469 29.98 -3.82 42.47
CA ILE A 469 30.43 -5.14 42.94
C ILE A 469 30.20 -5.15 44.44
N THR A 470 29.10 -5.71 44.88
CA THR A 470 28.86 -6.05 46.28
C THR A 470 29.87 -7.13 46.68
N LYS A 471 30.88 -6.74 47.39
CA LYS A 471 31.82 -7.70 48.03
C LYS A 471 31.01 -8.57 49.00
N THR A 472 30.72 -9.80 48.59
CA THR A 472 30.21 -10.83 49.51
C THR A 472 31.34 -11.14 50.48
N GLN A 473 31.20 -10.75 51.74
CA GLN A 473 32.06 -11.19 52.83
C GLN A 473 31.89 -12.70 52.95
N THR A 474 33.01 -13.40 52.72
CA THR A 474 33.11 -14.83 53.02
C THR A 474 33.24 -14.95 54.57
N GLU A 475 32.16 -15.31 55.24
CA GLU A 475 32.24 -15.76 56.63
C GLU A 475 32.94 -17.13 56.69
N THR A 476 34.09 -17.15 57.30
CA THR A 476 34.82 -18.35 57.63
C THR A 476 34.10 -19.04 58.77
N VAL A 477 33.40 -20.15 58.47
CA VAL A 477 32.88 -21.05 59.50
C VAL A 477 34.06 -21.90 60.01
N THR A 478 34.49 -21.63 61.24
CA THR A 478 35.37 -22.48 62.04
C THR A 478 34.51 -23.61 62.63
N ALA A 479 34.80 -24.83 62.23
CA ALA A 479 34.23 -26.03 62.88
C ALA A 479 34.97 -26.29 64.20
N GLU A 480 34.20 -26.48 65.27
CA GLU A 480 34.53 -27.34 66.42
C GLU A 480 33.71 -28.61 66.35
#